data_eb1d8f1cee0a35c4a272da4f0976b44d
#
_entry.id   eb1d8f1cee0a35c4a272da4f0976b44d
#
_cell.length_a   1.000
_cell.length_b   1.000
_cell.length_c   1.000
_cell.angle_alpha   90.00
_cell.angle_beta   90.00
_cell.angle_gamma   90.00
#
_symmetry.space_group_name_H-M   'P 1'
#
loop_
_entity.id
_entity.type
_entity.pdbx_description
1 polymer ?
#
loop_
_entity_poly.entity_id
_entity_poly.type
_entity_poly.pdbx_seq_one_letter_code
_entity_poly.pdbx_strand_id
1 'polypeptide(L)'
;MGSRLVHVGETHDAMAMHDIQFRVVRALYAKDRHLAIGMEMVPVTLQETLNKWTAGILTKEEFLREIRWYVTWNFNFGYYEKVFDFAREHRLPIYALNAPREVISKIRMRGWDALTDEEKAFFPAQPDVSHQDHRTLIRTVFESADIPEAMKGPGLDKMFEGLYRSQSAWDEVMGWNAVRAAEAEGRRVVVLAGSGHLLYNLGLNRRAYERSNLPFKTVVAVEVPGGLKSLAVSRSIADYVFGLSEAKEKAFPNVGLSLKKVEGLENLVVDPKPTEGVAGRSGFEKGDVILSVDGRAYTDINEIRMALAELVCGEEAKFKVLRAGGVKDIAFRCEKPATEPAEK
;
A
#
# COMPACT_ATOMS: atom_id res chain seq x y z
N MET A 1 -19.57 -7.74 -22.07
CA MET A 1 -18.42 -6.97 -21.52
C MET A 1 -18.84 -5.52 -21.26
N GLY A 2 -19.73 -5.29 -20.28
CA GLY A 2 -20.30 -3.98 -20.01
C GLY A 2 -19.69 -3.21 -18.85
N SER A 3 -18.67 -3.77 -18.16
CA SER A 3 -18.11 -3.11 -16.96
C SER A 3 -17.22 -1.93 -17.34
N ARG A 4 -17.48 -0.78 -16.73
CA ARG A 4 -16.68 0.44 -16.86
C ARG A 4 -15.56 0.49 -15.82
N LEU A 5 -15.80 -0.05 -14.63
CA LEU A 5 -14.84 -0.22 -13.56
C LEU A 5 -14.55 -1.70 -13.35
N VAL A 6 -13.27 -2.06 -13.18
CA VAL A 6 -12.84 -3.41 -12.77
C VAL A 6 -11.93 -3.26 -11.57
N HIS A 7 -12.43 -3.62 -10.42
CA HIS A 7 -11.68 -3.55 -9.15
C HIS A 7 -10.91 -4.84 -8.94
N VAL A 8 -9.61 -4.76 -8.67
CA VAL A 8 -8.74 -5.92 -8.48
C VAL A 8 -8.00 -5.79 -7.15
N GLY A 9 -8.40 -6.65 -6.20
CA GLY A 9 -7.89 -6.66 -4.84
C GLY A 9 -6.56 -7.38 -4.68
N GLU A 10 -5.78 -6.93 -3.69
CA GLU A 10 -4.52 -7.56 -3.31
C GLU A 10 -4.30 -7.48 -1.79
N THR A 11 -3.31 -8.22 -1.29
CA THR A 11 -2.63 -8.01 -0.02
C THR A 11 -1.28 -7.40 -0.34
N HIS A 12 -0.97 -6.23 0.23
CA HIS A 12 0.09 -5.32 -0.22
C HIS A 12 1.50 -5.93 -0.33
N ASP A 13 1.75 -7.05 0.31
CA ASP A 13 3.03 -7.77 0.28
C ASP A 13 2.92 -9.21 -0.29
N ALA A 14 1.83 -9.52 -0.98
CA ALA A 14 1.58 -10.82 -1.61
C ALA A 14 1.86 -10.76 -3.13
N MET A 15 3.08 -11.12 -3.55
CA MET A 15 3.53 -11.05 -4.96
C MET A 15 2.58 -11.78 -5.92
N ALA A 16 2.05 -12.94 -5.54
CA ALA A 16 1.14 -13.69 -6.39
C ALA A 16 -0.18 -12.93 -6.67
N MET A 17 -0.63 -12.09 -5.74
CA MET A 17 -1.81 -11.24 -5.94
C MET A 17 -1.51 -10.08 -6.88
N HIS A 18 -0.32 -9.47 -6.78
CA HIS A 18 0.14 -8.46 -7.74
C HIS A 18 0.31 -9.04 -9.15
N ASP A 19 0.74 -10.29 -9.27
CA ASP A 19 0.76 -10.98 -10.56
C ASP A 19 -0.66 -11.17 -11.14
N ILE A 20 -1.68 -11.42 -10.32
CA ILE A 20 -3.08 -11.44 -10.76
C ILE A 20 -3.51 -10.04 -11.24
N GLN A 21 -3.21 -8.98 -10.48
CA GLN A 21 -3.49 -7.60 -10.90
C GLN A 21 -2.87 -7.31 -12.27
N PHE A 22 -1.59 -7.61 -12.46
CA PHE A 22 -0.90 -7.41 -13.73
C PHE A 22 -1.51 -8.22 -14.87
N ARG A 23 -1.86 -9.49 -14.64
CA ARG A 23 -2.53 -10.34 -15.65
C ARG A 23 -3.89 -9.79 -16.07
N VAL A 24 -4.68 -9.26 -15.12
CA VAL A 24 -5.97 -8.62 -15.40
C VAL A 24 -5.78 -7.37 -16.26
N VAL A 25 -4.85 -6.48 -15.89
CA VAL A 25 -4.52 -5.27 -16.65
C VAL A 25 -4.14 -5.64 -18.09
N ARG A 26 -3.20 -6.57 -18.29
CA ARG A 26 -2.77 -7.04 -19.61
C ARG A 26 -3.91 -7.63 -20.44
N ALA A 27 -4.71 -8.49 -19.83
CA ALA A 27 -5.81 -9.16 -20.52
C ALA A 27 -6.90 -8.19 -20.97
N LEU A 28 -7.20 -7.17 -20.16
CA LEU A 28 -8.16 -6.13 -20.51
C LEU A 28 -7.60 -5.19 -21.58
N TYR A 29 -6.34 -4.79 -21.47
CA TYR A 29 -5.66 -3.95 -22.46
C TYR A 29 -5.55 -4.64 -23.82
N ALA A 30 -5.33 -5.95 -23.87
CA ALA A 30 -5.32 -6.71 -25.12
C ALA A 30 -6.68 -6.70 -25.85
N LYS A 31 -7.77 -6.57 -25.09
CA LYS A 31 -9.15 -6.51 -25.64
C LYS A 31 -9.62 -5.09 -25.95
N ASP A 32 -9.15 -4.13 -25.20
CA ASP A 32 -9.58 -2.74 -25.30
C ASP A 32 -8.43 -1.82 -24.90
N ARG A 33 -7.88 -1.13 -25.92
CA ARG A 33 -6.76 -0.19 -25.73
C ARG A 33 -7.20 1.10 -25.03
N HIS A 34 -8.51 1.36 -24.95
CA HIS A 34 -9.08 2.52 -24.28
C HIS A 34 -9.24 2.25 -22.77
N LEU A 35 -8.14 1.84 -22.14
CA LEU A 35 -8.02 1.47 -20.73
C LEU A 35 -7.25 2.53 -19.96
N ALA A 36 -7.49 2.61 -18.66
CA ALA A 36 -6.66 3.32 -17.68
C ALA A 36 -6.52 2.48 -16.41
N ILE A 37 -5.56 2.83 -15.58
CA ILE A 37 -5.33 2.20 -14.27
C ILE A 37 -5.61 3.24 -13.18
N GLY A 38 -6.39 2.87 -12.17
CA GLY A 38 -6.55 3.64 -10.95
C GLY A 38 -5.78 2.98 -9.81
N MET A 39 -5.00 3.74 -9.04
CA MET A 39 -4.14 3.21 -7.99
C MET A 39 -4.45 3.81 -6.62
N GLU A 40 -4.73 2.96 -5.64
CA GLU A 40 -4.84 3.31 -4.23
C GLU A 40 -3.56 3.93 -3.68
N MET A 41 -2.41 3.42 -4.12
CA MET A 41 -1.08 3.66 -3.58
C MET A 41 -0.62 5.10 -3.68
N VAL A 42 -1.28 5.89 -4.55
CA VAL A 42 -0.83 7.24 -4.89
C VAL A 42 -1.91 8.26 -4.55
N PRO A 43 -1.59 9.30 -3.77
CA PRO A 43 -2.50 10.40 -3.51
C PRO A 43 -2.63 11.32 -4.74
N VAL A 44 -3.80 11.94 -4.91
CA VAL A 44 -4.13 12.78 -6.06
C VAL A 44 -3.18 13.96 -6.26
N THR A 45 -2.51 14.41 -5.20
CA THR A 45 -1.50 15.47 -5.25
C THR A 45 -0.25 15.10 -6.06
N LEU A 46 -0.06 13.80 -6.35
CA LEU A 46 1.06 13.27 -7.12
C LEU A 46 0.66 12.82 -8.54
N GLN A 47 -0.52 13.24 -9.03
CA GLN A 47 -0.99 12.88 -10.37
C GLN A 47 -0.01 13.29 -11.47
N GLU A 48 0.61 14.46 -11.34
CA GLU A 48 1.56 14.95 -12.35
C GLU A 48 2.81 14.06 -12.46
N THR A 49 3.29 13.50 -11.35
CA THR A 49 4.40 12.54 -11.36
C THR A 49 4.03 11.25 -12.10
N LEU A 50 2.78 10.76 -11.93
CA LEU A 50 2.27 9.63 -12.70
C LEU A 50 2.19 9.95 -14.21
N ASN A 51 1.76 11.16 -14.57
CA ASN A 51 1.70 11.60 -15.96
C ASN A 51 3.10 11.62 -16.59
N LYS A 52 4.10 12.14 -15.89
CA LYS A 52 5.50 12.13 -16.35
C LYS A 52 6.04 10.71 -16.52
N TRP A 53 5.69 9.79 -15.61
CA TRP A 53 6.08 8.38 -15.70
C TRP A 53 5.50 7.73 -16.96
N THR A 54 4.20 7.84 -17.18
CA THR A 54 3.52 7.22 -18.33
C THR A 54 3.91 7.86 -19.66
N ALA A 55 4.33 9.13 -19.66
CA ALA A 55 4.93 9.80 -20.80
C ALA A 55 6.39 9.35 -21.09
N GLY A 56 7.01 8.59 -20.19
CA GLY A 56 8.40 8.14 -20.32
C GLY A 56 9.44 9.22 -20.05
N ILE A 57 9.07 10.30 -19.35
CA ILE A 57 9.95 11.43 -19.03
C ILE A 57 10.92 11.09 -17.92
N LEU A 58 10.47 10.32 -16.91
CA LEU A 58 11.25 9.98 -15.72
C LEU A 58 11.92 8.62 -15.86
N THR A 59 13.16 8.50 -15.39
CA THR A 59 13.77 7.21 -15.06
C THR A 59 13.08 6.59 -13.85
N LYS A 60 13.30 5.31 -13.54
CA LYS A 60 12.77 4.65 -12.34
C LYS A 60 13.22 5.37 -11.07
N GLU A 61 14.51 5.71 -10.98
CA GLU A 61 15.06 6.39 -9.80
C GLU A 61 14.45 7.78 -9.60
N GLU A 62 14.36 8.59 -10.66
CA GLU A 62 13.71 9.90 -10.62
C GLU A 62 12.23 9.80 -10.23
N PHE A 63 11.51 8.82 -10.78
CA PHE A 63 10.12 8.57 -10.43
C PHE A 63 9.96 8.22 -8.94
N LEU A 64 10.73 7.26 -8.41
CA LEU A 64 10.66 6.86 -7.01
C LEU A 64 11.03 8.00 -6.05
N ARG A 65 11.95 8.87 -6.48
CA ARG A 65 12.33 10.07 -5.74
C ARG A 65 11.23 11.13 -5.77
N GLU A 66 10.67 11.44 -6.94
CA GLU A 66 9.66 12.49 -7.10
C GLU A 66 8.32 12.09 -6.44
N ILE A 67 7.88 10.84 -6.62
CA ILE A 67 6.66 10.31 -5.99
C ILE A 67 6.82 10.04 -4.49
N ARG A 68 8.07 10.04 -4.00
CA ARG A 68 8.44 9.68 -2.62
C ARG A 68 7.82 8.34 -2.19
N TRP A 69 7.97 7.32 -3.03
CA TRP A 69 7.25 6.05 -2.92
C TRP A 69 7.32 5.43 -1.52
N TYR A 70 8.51 5.35 -0.93
CA TYR A 70 8.73 4.69 0.36
C TYR A 70 8.30 5.52 1.58
N VAL A 71 7.85 6.76 1.39
CA VAL A 71 7.19 7.59 2.41
C VAL A 71 5.69 7.59 2.19
N THR A 72 5.26 7.66 0.92
CA THR A 72 3.84 7.72 0.53
C THR A 72 3.15 6.38 0.75
N TRP A 73 3.76 5.27 0.28
CA TRP A 73 3.14 3.93 0.32
C TRP A 73 3.82 2.95 1.28
N ASN A 74 5.15 2.96 1.36
CA ASN A 74 5.94 2.18 2.31
C ASN A 74 6.07 0.67 2.04
N PHE A 75 5.49 0.14 0.95
CA PHE A 75 5.77 -1.22 0.47
C PHE A 75 6.83 -1.20 -0.62
N ASN A 76 7.54 -2.32 -0.82
CA ASN A 76 8.55 -2.41 -1.87
C ASN A 76 7.92 -2.15 -3.25
N PHE A 77 8.53 -1.25 -4.03
CA PHE A 77 8.04 -0.91 -5.37
C PHE A 77 8.00 -2.12 -6.31
N GLY A 78 8.87 -3.08 -6.11
CA GLY A 78 8.94 -4.31 -6.91
C GLY A 78 7.63 -5.11 -6.96
N TYR A 79 6.74 -4.97 -5.96
CA TYR A 79 5.40 -5.55 -6.04
C TYR A 79 4.55 -4.96 -7.18
N TYR A 80 4.75 -3.68 -7.50
CA TYR A 80 3.94 -2.90 -8.44
C TYR A 80 4.66 -2.64 -9.76
N GLU A 81 5.97 -2.88 -9.84
CA GLU A 81 6.84 -2.50 -10.95
C GLU A 81 6.32 -2.96 -12.30
N LYS A 82 5.87 -4.23 -12.40
CA LYS A 82 5.32 -4.78 -13.66
C LYS A 82 4.14 -3.96 -14.21
N VAL A 83 3.29 -3.43 -13.33
CA VAL A 83 2.14 -2.61 -13.74
C VAL A 83 2.59 -1.23 -14.18
N PHE A 84 3.51 -0.61 -13.43
CA PHE A 84 4.07 0.70 -13.76
C PHE A 84 4.85 0.68 -15.10
N ASP A 85 5.70 -0.34 -15.30
CA ASP A 85 6.46 -0.50 -16.54
C ASP A 85 5.56 -0.73 -17.75
N PHE A 86 4.55 -1.59 -17.59
CA PHE A 86 3.55 -1.82 -18.64
C PHE A 86 2.79 -0.56 -18.99
N ALA A 87 2.39 0.24 -18.00
CA ALA A 87 1.71 1.50 -18.21
C ALA A 87 2.60 2.50 -18.98
N ARG A 88 3.89 2.58 -18.63
CA ARG A 88 4.89 3.42 -19.30
C ARG A 88 5.12 2.96 -20.76
N GLU A 89 5.34 1.65 -20.97
CA GLU A 89 5.58 1.07 -22.29
C GLU A 89 4.43 1.36 -23.27
N HIS A 90 3.20 1.28 -22.77
CA HIS A 90 1.99 1.46 -23.58
C HIS A 90 1.38 2.85 -23.46
N ARG A 91 2.00 3.78 -22.75
CA ARG A 91 1.47 5.13 -22.45
C ARG A 91 0.06 5.07 -21.88
N LEU A 92 -0.19 4.06 -21.04
CA LEU A 92 -1.47 3.81 -20.41
C LEU A 92 -1.65 4.77 -19.22
N PRO A 93 -2.70 5.61 -19.18
CA PRO A 93 -2.89 6.53 -18.07
C PRO A 93 -3.00 5.81 -16.73
N ILE A 94 -2.28 6.32 -15.72
CA ILE A 94 -2.45 5.93 -14.33
C ILE A 94 -3.07 7.10 -13.58
N TYR A 95 -4.17 6.85 -12.88
CA TYR A 95 -4.86 7.83 -12.03
C TYR A 95 -4.58 7.56 -10.57
N ALA A 96 -4.15 8.58 -9.86
CA ALA A 96 -4.05 8.59 -8.41
C ALA A 96 -5.46 8.63 -7.82
N LEU A 97 -5.75 7.75 -6.88
CA LEU A 97 -7.11 7.65 -6.32
C LEU A 97 -7.22 8.18 -4.90
N ASN A 98 -6.12 8.21 -4.14
CA ASN A 98 -6.18 8.45 -2.70
C ASN A 98 -6.07 9.94 -2.35
N ALA A 99 -6.52 10.29 -1.14
CA ALA A 99 -6.20 11.56 -0.50
C ALA A 99 -4.80 11.52 0.13
N PRO A 100 -4.19 12.70 0.42
CA PRO A 100 -2.94 12.75 1.18
C PRO A 100 -3.05 12.04 2.53
N ARG A 101 -1.99 11.32 2.89
CA ARG A 101 -1.95 10.49 4.11
C ARG A 101 -2.21 11.28 5.39
N GLU A 102 -1.74 12.52 5.46
CA GLU A 102 -1.95 13.42 6.58
C GLU A 102 -3.42 13.79 6.77
N VAL A 103 -4.17 13.94 5.68
CA VAL A 103 -5.63 14.21 5.72
C VAL A 103 -6.38 13.00 6.29
N ILE A 104 -6.07 11.79 5.79
CA ILE A 104 -6.66 10.56 6.31
C ILE A 104 -6.28 10.34 7.79
N SER A 105 -5.02 10.59 8.16
CA SER A 105 -4.57 10.50 9.55
C SER A 105 -5.32 11.46 10.46
N LYS A 106 -5.59 12.68 9.98
CA LYS A 106 -6.37 13.68 10.72
C LYS A 106 -7.82 13.23 10.92
N ILE A 107 -8.45 12.64 9.89
CA ILE A 107 -9.80 12.03 10.00
C ILE A 107 -9.76 10.90 11.04
N ARG A 108 -8.77 10.02 10.98
CA ARG A 108 -8.60 8.90 11.92
C ARG A 108 -8.55 9.38 13.38
N MET A 109 -7.72 10.38 13.63
CA MET A 109 -7.40 10.84 14.99
C MET A 109 -8.43 11.81 15.55
N ARG A 110 -9.01 12.69 14.71
CA ARG A 110 -9.77 13.85 15.15
C ARG A 110 -11.17 13.95 14.51
N GLY A 111 -11.47 13.14 13.47
CA GLY A 111 -12.73 13.17 12.74
C GLY A 111 -12.78 14.21 11.63
N TRP A 112 -13.89 14.21 10.89
CA TRP A 112 -14.14 15.05 9.72
C TRP A 112 -14.12 16.55 10.02
N ASP A 113 -14.69 16.96 11.16
CA ASP A 113 -14.83 18.38 11.53
C ASP A 113 -13.48 19.05 11.83
N ALA A 114 -12.42 18.27 12.02
CA ALA A 114 -11.09 18.80 12.21
C ALA A 114 -10.38 19.19 10.90
N LEU A 115 -10.93 18.84 9.74
CA LEU A 115 -10.38 19.18 8.44
C LEU A 115 -10.62 20.65 8.10
N THR A 116 -9.65 21.27 7.40
CA THR A 116 -9.85 22.56 6.74
C THR A 116 -10.71 22.40 5.48
N ASP A 117 -11.16 23.50 4.89
CA ASP A 117 -11.97 23.44 3.67
C ASP A 117 -11.14 22.91 2.49
N GLU A 118 -9.83 23.22 2.43
CA GLU A 118 -8.90 22.68 1.43
C GLU A 118 -8.70 21.17 1.60
N GLU A 119 -8.65 20.67 2.83
CA GLU A 119 -8.54 19.22 3.10
C GLU A 119 -9.86 18.49 2.76
N LYS A 120 -11.01 19.12 3.04
CA LYS A 120 -12.32 18.58 2.66
C LYS A 120 -12.50 18.51 1.15
N ALA A 121 -11.87 19.41 0.38
CA ALA A 121 -11.97 19.44 -1.07
C ALA A 121 -11.39 18.19 -1.77
N PHE A 122 -10.60 17.34 -1.06
CA PHE A 122 -10.20 16.04 -1.58
C PHE A 122 -11.36 15.04 -1.67
N PHE A 123 -12.49 15.31 -1.04
CA PHE A 123 -13.64 14.41 -0.96
C PHE A 123 -14.85 15.01 -1.66
N PRO A 124 -15.73 14.17 -2.23
CA PRO A 124 -17.01 14.67 -2.81
C PRO A 124 -18.01 15.10 -1.75
N ALA A 125 -17.91 14.53 -0.57
CA ALA A 125 -18.76 14.79 0.60
C ALA A 125 -18.10 14.18 1.86
N GLN A 126 -18.68 14.45 3.03
CA GLN A 126 -18.32 13.73 4.25
C GLN A 126 -18.52 12.23 4.08
N PRO A 127 -17.49 11.40 4.40
CA PRO A 127 -17.60 9.95 4.29
C PRO A 127 -18.73 9.39 5.17
N ASP A 128 -19.60 8.56 4.57
CA ASP A 128 -20.63 7.86 5.32
C ASP A 128 -20.02 6.75 6.19
N VAL A 129 -20.30 6.78 7.47
CA VAL A 129 -19.87 5.79 8.49
C VAL A 129 -21.05 5.00 9.06
N SER A 130 -22.26 5.13 8.49
CA SER A 130 -23.48 4.52 9.01
C SER A 130 -23.76 3.11 8.48
N HIS A 131 -23.08 2.68 7.41
CA HIS A 131 -23.37 1.40 6.76
C HIS A 131 -22.96 0.20 7.64
N GLN A 132 -23.96 -0.51 8.16
CA GLN A 132 -23.76 -1.55 9.18
C GLN A 132 -22.97 -2.76 8.67
N ASP A 133 -23.27 -3.26 7.46
CA ASP A 133 -22.56 -4.43 6.93
C ASP A 133 -21.07 -4.13 6.67
N HIS A 134 -20.75 -2.94 6.13
CA HIS A 134 -19.38 -2.50 5.96
C HIS A 134 -18.65 -2.38 7.32
N ARG A 135 -19.34 -1.77 8.30
CA ARG A 135 -18.82 -1.63 9.66
C ARG A 135 -18.55 -3.00 10.30
N THR A 136 -19.46 -3.96 10.13
CA THR A 136 -19.32 -5.32 10.64
C THR A 136 -18.14 -6.03 9.98
N LEU A 137 -17.99 -5.92 8.65
CA LEU A 137 -16.85 -6.48 7.91
C LEU A 137 -15.52 -5.94 8.46
N ILE A 138 -15.38 -4.62 8.54
CA ILE A 138 -14.14 -3.99 9.02
C ILE A 138 -13.88 -4.32 10.49
N ARG A 139 -14.94 -4.42 11.31
CA ARG A 139 -14.81 -4.85 12.71
C ARG A 139 -14.27 -6.29 12.81
N THR A 140 -14.80 -7.19 12.02
CA THR A 140 -14.36 -8.59 11.98
C THR A 140 -12.89 -8.70 11.57
N VAL A 141 -12.47 -7.95 10.54
CA VAL A 141 -11.06 -7.90 10.11
C VAL A 141 -10.18 -7.30 11.22
N PHE A 142 -10.62 -6.22 11.85
CA PHE A 142 -9.88 -5.59 12.94
C PHE A 142 -9.69 -6.54 14.15
N GLU A 143 -10.74 -7.27 14.53
CA GLU A 143 -10.71 -8.19 15.67
C GLU A 143 -9.95 -9.49 15.38
N SER A 144 -9.81 -9.86 14.10
CA SER A 144 -8.98 -11.00 13.68
C SER A 144 -7.48 -10.68 13.63
N ALA A 145 -7.10 -9.40 13.69
CA ALA A 145 -5.71 -9.02 13.79
C ALA A 145 -5.12 -9.43 15.15
N ASP A 146 -3.83 -9.75 15.16
CA ASP A 146 -3.12 -10.10 16.40
C ASP A 146 -2.89 -8.84 17.27
N ILE A 147 -3.94 -8.44 17.99
CA ILE A 147 -3.92 -7.26 18.86
C ILE A 147 -3.28 -7.66 20.18
N PRO A 148 -2.16 -7.01 20.59
CA PRO A 148 -1.54 -7.28 21.88
C PRO A 148 -2.53 -7.18 23.04
N GLU A 149 -2.49 -8.12 23.98
CA GLU A 149 -3.42 -8.20 25.11
C GLU A 149 -3.48 -6.87 25.90
N ALA A 150 -2.33 -6.20 26.04
CA ALA A 150 -2.24 -4.90 26.71
C ALA A 150 -3.05 -3.77 26.01
N MET A 151 -3.43 -3.95 24.74
CA MET A 151 -4.26 -3.00 23.98
C MET A 151 -5.73 -3.40 23.99
N LYS A 152 -6.09 -4.58 24.46
CA LYS A 152 -7.47 -5.03 24.62
C LYS A 152 -8.08 -4.37 25.85
N GLY A 153 -9.20 -3.66 25.68
CA GLY A 153 -9.88 -2.96 26.77
C GLY A 153 -10.70 -1.78 26.27
N PRO A 154 -11.11 -0.85 27.14
CA PRO A 154 -11.98 0.30 26.78
C PRO A 154 -11.42 1.19 25.67
N GLY A 155 -10.10 1.15 25.42
CA GLY A 155 -9.45 1.86 24.31
C GLY A 155 -9.68 1.23 22.93
N LEU A 156 -10.03 -0.06 22.88
CA LEU A 156 -10.15 -0.82 21.62
C LEU A 156 -11.27 -0.26 20.73
N ASP A 157 -12.43 0.07 21.32
CA ASP A 157 -13.54 0.66 20.57
C ASP A 157 -13.16 2.02 20.00
N LYS A 158 -12.48 2.86 20.76
CA LYS A 158 -11.99 4.16 20.25
C LYS A 158 -11.00 3.99 19.12
N MET A 159 -10.13 2.99 19.21
CA MET A 159 -9.17 2.65 18.15
C MET A 159 -9.89 2.17 16.89
N PHE A 160 -10.89 1.31 17.05
CA PHE A 160 -11.74 0.85 15.96
C PHE A 160 -12.50 2.00 15.29
N GLU A 161 -13.12 2.91 16.08
CA GLU A 161 -13.82 4.08 15.52
C GLU A 161 -12.90 4.94 14.66
N GLY A 162 -11.67 5.16 15.09
CA GLY A 162 -10.67 5.87 14.30
C GLY A 162 -10.32 5.14 13.01
N LEU A 163 -10.10 3.83 13.10
CA LEU A 163 -9.81 2.98 11.95
C LEU A 163 -10.98 2.98 10.96
N TYR A 164 -12.20 2.81 11.43
CA TYR A 164 -13.38 2.77 10.57
C TYR A 164 -13.64 4.09 9.86
N ARG A 165 -13.41 5.24 10.55
CA ARG A 165 -13.46 6.56 9.91
C ARG A 165 -12.44 6.69 8.78
N SER A 166 -11.20 6.24 9.00
CA SER A 166 -10.17 6.29 7.95
C SER A 166 -10.48 5.34 6.80
N GLN A 167 -10.95 4.12 7.08
CA GLN A 167 -11.37 3.18 6.03
C GLN A 167 -12.49 3.77 5.17
N SER A 168 -13.52 4.33 5.80
CA SER A 168 -14.63 4.97 5.09
C SER A 168 -14.18 6.17 4.26
N ALA A 169 -13.21 6.95 4.75
CA ALA A 169 -12.66 8.08 4.02
C ALA A 169 -11.83 7.63 2.81
N TRP A 170 -11.00 6.60 2.94
CA TRP A 170 -10.28 6.00 1.82
C TRP A 170 -11.24 5.50 0.75
N ASP A 171 -12.25 4.70 1.13
CA ASP A 171 -13.23 4.16 0.19
C ASP A 171 -14.00 5.28 -0.54
N GLU A 172 -14.34 6.35 0.16
CA GLU A 172 -15.06 7.50 -0.38
C GLU A 172 -14.23 8.22 -1.46
N VAL A 173 -13.01 8.61 -1.11
CA VAL A 173 -12.15 9.36 -2.04
C VAL A 173 -11.70 8.52 -3.24
N MET A 174 -11.36 7.26 -3.00
CA MET A 174 -10.94 6.36 -4.09
C MET A 174 -12.08 6.01 -5.02
N GLY A 175 -13.28 5.75 -4.47
CA GLY A 175 -14.48 5.51 -5.28
C GLY A 175 -14.83 6.71 -6.16
N TRP A 176 -14.78 7.92 -5.60
CA TRP A 176 -15.01 9.15 -6.36
C TRP A 176 -13.99 9.38 -7.48
N ASN A 177 -12.69 9.24 -7.17
CA ASN A 177 -11.63 9.44 -8.15
C ASN A 177 -11.64 8.35 -9.25
N ALA A 178 -12.01 7.10 -8.92
CA ALA A 178 -12.20 6.04 -9.91
C ALA A 178 -13.32 6.38 -10.90
N VAL A 179 -14.43 6.95 -10.42
CA VAL A 179 -15.53 7.43 -11.28
C VAL A 179 -15.05 8.57 -12.16
N ARG A 180 -14.39 9.58 -11.60
CA ARG A 180 -13.85 10.71 -12.35
C ARG A 180 -12.88 10.26 -13.45
N ALA A 181 -12.00 9.32 -13.14
CA ALA A 181 -11.07 8.73 -14.09
C ALA A 181 -11.81 8.01 -15.25
N ALA A 182 -12.91 7.30 -14.94
CA ALA A 182 -13.71 6.63 -15.96
C ALA A 182 -14.54 7.59 -16.83
N GLU A 183 -14.97 8.72 -16.28
CA GLU A 183 -15.79 9.72 -16.98
C GLU A 183 -14.96 10.68 -17.81
N ALA A 184 -13.77 11.08 -17.35
CA ALA A 184 -12.93 12.12 -17.95
C ALA A 184 -12.68 11.88 -19.46
N GLU A 185 -12.39 10.64 -19.85
CA GLU A 185 -12.12 10.30 -21.24
C GLU A 185 -12.99 9.12 -21.73
N GLY A 186 -14.02 8.74 -20.98
CA GLY A 186 -14.87 7.59 -21.31
C GLY A 186 -14.15 6.24 -21.26
N ARG A 187 -13.02 6.15 -20.58
CA ARG A 187 -12.19 4.92 -20.50
C ARG A 187 -12.79 3.88 -19.56
N ARG A 188 -12.40 2.62 -19.79
CA ARG A 188 -12.50 1.60 -18.74
C ARG A 188 -11.36 1.80 -17.76
N VAL A 189 -11.63 1.73 -16.46
CA VAL A 189 -10.60 1.85 -15.43
C VAL A 189 -10.45 0.53 -14.68
N VAL A 190 -9.21 0.02 -14.61
CA VAL A 190 -8.84 -1.06 -13.71
C VAL A 190 -8.34 -0.42 -12.41
N VAL A 191 -9.09 -0.60 -11.34
CA VAL A 191 -8.76 -0.07 -10.01
C VAL A 191 -7.97 -1.12 -9.24
N LEU A 192 -6.74 -0.80 -8.86
CA LEU A 192 -5.86 -1.63 -8.06
C LEU A 192 -5.87 -1.12 -6.62
N ALA A 193 -6.33 -1.96 -5.70
CA ALA A 193 -6.49 -1.60 -4.30
C ALA A 193 -6.34 -2.81 -3.39
N GLY A 194 -6.09 -2.57 -2.12
CA GLY A 194 -6.13 -3.62 -1.10
C GLY A 194 -7.51 -4.29 -1.04
N SER A 195 -7.53 -5.62 -0.90
CA SER A 195 -8.78 -6.40 -0.88
C SER A 195 -9.77 -5.92 0.18
N GLY A 196 -9.27 -5.38 1.31
CA GLY A 196 -10.12 -4.81 2.37
C GLY A 196 -11.06 -3.69 1.92
N HIS A 197 -10.75 -3.00 0.82
CA HIS A 197 -11.58 -1.97 0.20
C HIS A 197 -12.63 -2.50 -0.77
N LEU A 198 -12.62 -3.82 -1.08
CA LEU A 198 -13.39 -4.40 -2.18
C LEU A 198 -14.31 -5.53 -1.78
N LEU A 199 -13.99 -6.24 -0.68
CA LEU A 199 -14.71 -7.45 -0.27
C LEU A 199 -16.21 -7.20 -0.09
N TYR A 200 -17.01 -8.15 -0.55
CA TYR A 200 -18.48 -8.14 -0.50
C TYR A 200 -19.11 -6.92 -1.21
N ASN A 201 -18.34 -6.20 -2.00
CA ASN A 201 -18.76 -4.95 -2.65
C ASN A 201 -19.26 -3.88 -1.65
N LEU A 202 -18.63 -3.78 -0.47
CA LEU A 202 -19.07 -2.91 0.61
C LEU A 202 -18.25 -1.61 0.74
N GLY A 203 -17.04 -1.57 0.19
CA GLY A 203 -16.13 -0.42 0.30
C GLY A 203 -16.12 0.51 -0.91
N LEU A 204 -14.95 0.72 -1.49
CA LEU A 204 -14.67 1.60 -2.62
C LEU A 204 -15.61 1.35 -3.83
N ASN A 205 -15.78 0.09 -4.21
CA ASN A 205 -16.62 -0.33 -5.34
C ASN A 205 -18.11 0.04 -5.14
N ARG A 206 -18.67 -0.13 -3.93
CA ARG A 206 -20.01 0.35 -3.59
C ARG A 206 -20.12 1.86 -3.75
N ARG A 207 -19.17 2.61 -3.17
CA ARG A 207 -19.20 4.08 -3.20
C ARG A 207 -19.07 4.62 -4.62
N ALA A 208 -18.23 4.01 -5.46
CA ALA A 208 -18.14 4.33 -6.88
C ALA A 208 -19.49 4.10 -7.59
N TYR A 209 -20.15 2.97 -7.33
CA TYR A 209 -21.44 2.64 -7.94
C TYR A 209 -22.56 3.57 -7.50
N GLU A 210 -22.68 3.84 -6.21
CA GLU A 210 -23.72 4.75 -5.66
C GLU A 210 -23.63 6.16 -6.23
N ARG A 211 -22.42 6.60 -6.66
CA ARG A 211 -22.23 7.94 -7.24
C ARG A 211 -22.50 8.02 -8.74
N SER A 212 -22.33 6.94 -9.46
CA SER A 212 -22.29 7.00 -10.93
C SER A 212 -23.20 6.00 -11.63
N ASN A 213 -23.65 4.97 -10.92
CA ASN A 213 -24.30 3.77 -11.51
C ASN A 213 -23.45 3.10 -12.61
N LEU A 214 -22.13 3.38 -12.69
CA LEU A 214 -21.26 2.73 -13.65
C LEU A 214 -21.16 1.23 -13.35
N PRO A 215 -21.40 0.36 -14.35
CA PRO A 215 -21.31 -1.07 -14.14
C PRO A 215 -19.87 -1.47 -13.81
N PHE A 216 -19.71 -2.28 -12.77
CA PHE A 216 -18.41 -2.72 -12.32
C PHE A 216 -18.32 -4.24 -12.18
N LYS A 217 -17.09 -4.74 -11.99
CA LYS A 217 -16.74 -6.10 -11.57
C LYS A 217 -15.64 -6.06 -10.54
N THR A 218 -15.70 -6.98 -9.59
CA THR A 218 -14.71 -7.15 -8.54
C THR A 218 -13.99 -8.48 -8.70
N VAL A 219 -12.67 -8.43 -8.62
CA VAL A 219 -11.76 -9.56 -8.68
C VAL A 219 -10.94 -9.58 -7.39
N VAL A 220 -10.91 -10.69 -6.69
CA VAL A 220 -10.07 -10.87 -5.52
C VAL A 220 -9.27 -12.16 -5.62
N ALA A 221 -8.14 -12.21 -4.95
CA ALA A 221 -7.40 -13.44 -4.72
C ALA A 221 -7.49 -13.83 -3.25
N VAL A 222 -7.54 -15.13 -2.98
CA VAL A 222 -7.61 -15.70 -1.62
C VAL A 222 -6.53 -16.75 -1.50
N GLU A 223 -5.70 -16.64 -0.48
CA GLU A 223 -4.71 -17.67 -0.18
C GLU A 223 -5.38 -18.87 0.48
N VAL A 224 -5.06 -20.05 -0.02
CA VAL A 224 -5.46 -21.33 0.57
C VAL A 224 -4.36 -21.75 1.53
N PRO A 225 -4.64 -21.81 2.85
CA PRO A 225 -3.64 -22.16 3.85
C PRO A 225 -2.96 -23.50 3.56
N GLY A 226 -1.68 -23.61 3.88
CA GLY A 226 -0.91 -24.83 3.70
C GLY A 226 -1.58 -26.03 4.39
N GLY A 227 -1.61 -27.15 3.69
CA GLY A 227 -2.27 -28.38 4.16
C GLY A 227 -3.77 -28.50 3.86
N LEU A 228 -4.45 -27.44 3.44
CA LEU A 228 -5.83 -27.52 2.95
C LEU A 228 -5.86 -27.82 1.44
N LYS A 229 -6.77 -28.73 1.04
CA LYS A 229 -7.01 -29.00 -0.39
C LYS A 229 -7.94 -27.97 -1.04
N SER A 230 -8.76 -27.31 -0.24
CA SER A 230 -9.74 -26.31 -0.70
C SER A 230 -10.12 -25.37 0.44
N LEU A 231 -10.55 -24.17 0.08
CA LEU A 231 -11.11 -23.17 0.98
C LEU A 231 -12.51 -22.80 0.48
N ALA A 232 -13.50 -22.89 1.37
CA ALA A 232 -14.84 -22.42 1.05
C ALA A 232 -14.89 -20.89 1.17
N VAL A 233 -15.36 -20.22 0.12
CA VAL A 233 -15.58 -18.78 0.11
C VAL A 233 -17.03 -18.46 -0.21
N SER A 234 -17.57 -17.37 0.36
CA SER A 234 -18.91 -16.90 0.03
C SER A 234 -18.97 -16.46 -1.44
N ARG A 235 -20.08 -16.76 -2.13
CA ARG A 235 -20.33 -16.28 -3.50
C ARG A 235 -20.43 -14.75 -3.59
N SER A 236 -20.79 -14.10 -2.50
CA SER A 236 -20.93 -12.64 -2.44
C SER A 236 -19.60 -11.90 -2.21
N ILE A 237 -18.51 -12.64 -1.99
CA ILE A 237 -17.21 -11.99 -1.67
C ILE A 237 -16.70 -11.12 -2.80
N ALA A 238 -16.87 -11.56 -4.06
CA ALA A 238 -16.51 -10.83 -5.29
C ALA A 238 -17.16 -11.48 -6.51
N ASP A 239 -17.12 -10.83 -7.68
CA ASP A 239 -17.56 -11.43 -8.96
C ASP A 239 -16.64 -12.58 -9.41
N TYR A 240 -15.32 -12.42 -9.19
CA TYR A 240 -14.31 -13.41 -9.56
C TYR A 240 -13.36 -13.63 -8.38
N VAL A 241 -13.07 -14.88 -8.10
CA VAL A 241 -12.15 -15.27 -7.02
C VAL A 241 -11.07 -16.17 -7.57
N PHE A 242 -9.80 -15.83 -7.33
CA PHE A 242 -8.65 -16.68 -7.62
C PHE A 242 -8.18 -17.34 -6.32
N GLY A 243 -8.07 -18.67 -6.31
CA GLY A 243 -7.38 -19.40 -5.26
C GLY A 243 -5.88 -19.40 -5.53
N LEU A 244 -5.08 -18.99 -4.56
CA LEU A 244 -3.63 -19.02 -4.59
C LEU A 244 -3.11 -19.95 -3.49
N SER A 245 -2.00 -20.64 -3.74
CA SER A 245 -1.29 -21.29 -2.66
C SER A 245 -0.69 -20.26 -1.73
N GLU A 246 -0.74 -20.51 -0.43
CA GLU A 246 -0.09 -19.68 0.57
C GLU A 246 1.40 -19.56 0.25
N ALA A 247 1.88 -18.33 0.19
CA ALA A 247 3.30 -18.07 -0.03
C ALA A 247 4.08 -18.37 1.26
N LYS A 248 5.06 -19.28 1.18
CA LYS A 248 5.93 -19.61 2.34
C LYS A 248 6.78 -18.42 2.78
N GLU A 249 7.11 -17.52 1.85
CA GLU A 249 8.01 -16.40 2.08
C GLU A 249 7.54 -15.15 1.32
N LYS A 250 7.82 -13.97 1.88
CA LYS A 250 7.59 -12.70 1.20
C LYS A 250 8.65 -12.47 0.13
N ALA A 251 8.24 -11.91 -1.02
CA ALA A 251 9.14 -11.64 -2.13
C ALA A 251 10.22 -10.60 -1.79
N PHE A 252 9.92 -9.69 -0.88
CA PHE A 252 10.85 -8.67 -0.40
C PHE A 252 10.93 -8.69 1.12
N PRO A 253 12.12 -8.47 1.70
CA PRO A 253 12.33 -8.52 3.14
C PRO A 253 11.60 -7.38 3.86
N ASN A 254 11.10 -7.65 5.05
CA ASN A 254 10.66 -6.59 5.95
C ASN A 254 11.90 -5.87 6.50
N VAL A 255 12.13 -4.64 6.08
CA VAL A 255 13.26 -3.81 6.54
C VAL A 255 13.17 -3.54 8.04
N GLY A 256 11.97 -3.23 8.57
CA GLY A 256 11.73 -3.02 10.01
C GLY A 256 12.42 -1.77 10.59
N LEU A 257 13.02 -0.88 9.76
CA LEU A 257 13.74 0.31 10.22
C LEU A 257 12.86 1.55 10.17
N SER A 258 12.49 2.06 11.33
CA SER A 258 11.75 3.32 11.47
C SER A 258 12.70 4.48 11.76
N LEU A 259 12.58 5.54 10.98
CA LEU A 259 13.44 6.72 11.02
C LEU A 259 12.60 7.98 11.16
N LYS A 260 13.14 8.98 11.88
CA LYS A 260 12.55 10.32 11.97
C LYS A 260 13.58 11.41 11.73
N LYS A 261 13.11 12.58 11.29
CA LYS A 261 13.86 13.82 11.36
C LYS A 261 13.71 14.45 12.75
N VAL A 262 14.81 15.03 13.25
CA VAL A 262 14.83 15.75 14.51
C VAL A 262 15.23 17.18 14.18
N GLU A 263 14.53 18.17 14.75
CA GLU A 263 14.81 19.59 14.53
C GLU A 263 16.26 19.92 14.95
N GLY A 264 16.96 20.65 14.13
CA GLY A 264 18.38 20.99 14.35
C GLY A 264 19.39 19.90 14.01
N LEU A 265 18.93 18.73 13.52
CA LEU A 265 19.80 17.63 13.09
C LEU A 265 19.55 17.28 11.62
N GLU A 266 20.59 17.32 10.80
CA GLU A 266 20.47 16.94 9.38
C GLU A 266 20.25 15.43 9.21
N ASN A 267 20.90 14.62 10.04
CA ASN A 267 20.85 13.17 9.99
C ASN A 267 19.51 12.59 10.46
N LEU A 268 19.18 11.41 9.97
CA LEU A 268 18.02 10.64 10.40
C LEU A 268 18.31 9.91 11.71
N VAL A 269 17.28 9.77 12.55
CA VAL A 269 17.37 9.12 13.86
C VAL A 269 16.45 7.92 13.93
N VAL A 270 16.93 6.80 14.46
CA VAL A 270 16.14 5.59 14.69
C VAL A 270 15.12 5.84 15.80
N ASP A 271 13.83 5.72 15.49
CA ASP A 271 12.74 5.85 16.46
C ASP A 271 11.42 5.24 15.92
N PRO A 272 10.84 4.26 16.58
CA PRO A 272 11.29 3.59 17.81
C PRO A 272 12.46 2.63 17.59
N LYS A 273 12.94 1.97 18.66
CA LYS A 273 13.87 0.84 18.53
C LYS A 273 13.22 -0.25 17.67
N PRO A 274 13.91 -0.75 16.64
CA PRO A 274 13.42 -1.86 15.84
C PRO A 274 13.27 -3.13 16.66
N THR A 275 12.13 -3.82 16.52
CA THR A 275 11.82 -5.09 17.19
C THR A 275 11.63 -6.24 16.24
N GLU A 276 11.46 -5.96 14.94
CA GLU A 276 11.17 -6.93 13.89
C GLU A 276 11.93 -6.63 12.60
N GLY A 277 11.78 -7.51 11.63
CA GLY A 277 12.43 -7.37 10.34
C GLY A 277 13.94 -7.50 10.40
N VAL A 278 14.62 -7.04 9.35
CA VAL A 278 16.10 -7.06 9.28
C VAL A 278 16.71 -6.15 10.35
N ALA A 279 16.16 -4.94 10.53
CA ALA A 279 16.68 -3.99 11.51
C ALA A 279 16.56 -4.50 12.96
N GLY A 280 15.48 -5.22 13.29
CA GLY A 280 15.31 -5.82 14.62
C GLY A 280 16.41 -6.79 15.02
N ARG A 281 17.00 -7.50 14.02
CA ARG A 281 18.11 -8.44 14.20
C ARG A 281 19.49 -7.80 14.06
N SER A 282 19.57 -6.57 13.55
CA SER A 282 20.84 -5.89 13.20
C SER A 282 21.47 -5.13 14.37
N GLY A 283 20.79 -5.01 15.53
CA GLY A 283 21.35 -4.35 16.70
C GLY A 283 21.21 -2.82 16.72
N PHE A 284 20.27 -2.25 15.96
CA PHE A 284 19.90 -0.85 16.10
C PHE A 284 19.25 -0.55 17.46
N GLU A 285 19.51 0.64 17.97
CA GLU A 285 18.90 1.16 19.20
C GLU A 285 18.11 2.44 18.92
N LYS A 286 17.11 2.72 19.74
CA LYS A 286 16.40 4.00 19.69
C LYS A 286 17.40 5.14 19.97
N GLY A 287 17.38 6.15 19.12
CA GLY A 287 18.27 7.31 19.23
C GLY A 287 19.58 7.19 18.44
N ASP A 288 19.83 6.05 17.76
CA ASP A 288 20.93 5.96 16.81
C ASP A 288 20.79 7.02 15.72
N VAL A 289 21.80 7.83 15.54
CA VAL A 289 21.88 8.83 14.46
C VAL A 289 22.57 8.21 13.26
N ILE A 290 21.90 8.09 12.13
CA ILE A 290 22.45 7.48 10.92
C ILE A 290 23.46 8.44 10.28
N LEU A 291 24.72 8.08 10.27
CA LEU A 291 25.79 8.85 9.64
C LEU A 291 25.95 8.49 8.17
N SER A 292 25.92 7.19 7.85
CA SER A 292 26.02 6.71 6.46
C SER A 292 25.49 5.29 6.32
N VAL A 293 25.13 4.91 5.08
CA VAL A 293 24.88 3.54 4.63
C VAL A 293 25.81 3.31 3.45
N ASP A 294 26.66 2.28 3.51
CA ASP A 294 27.68 1.96 2.51
C ASP A 294 28.56 3.15 2.13
N GLY A 295 28.89 3.98 3.13
CA GLY A 295 29.72 5.19 2.99
C GLY A 295 28.96 6.42 2.45
N ARG A 296 27.70 6.31 2.03
CA ARG A 296 26.86 7.44 1.59
C ARG A 296 26.03 7.97 2.73
N ALA A 297 26.07 9.30 2.95
CA ALA A 297 25.21 9.99 3.90
C ALA A 297 23.79 10.17 3.32
N TYR A 298 22.79 10.01 4.16
CA TYR A 298 21.39 10.20 3.82
C TYR A 298 20.72 11.14 4.82
N THR A 299 20.04 12.13 4.31
CA THR A 299 19.27 13.13 5.10
C THR A 299 17.75 13.06 4.82
N ASP A 300 17.35 12.24 3.86
CA ASP A 300 15.96 12.02 3.48
C ASP A 300 15.54 10.55 3.68
N ILE A 301 14.35 10.35 4.29
CA ILE A 301 13.82 9.02 4.62
C ILE A 301 13.51 8.22 3.34
N ASN A 302 13.03 8.89 2.28
CA ASN A 302 12.74 8.19 1.03
C ASN A 302 14.01 7.66 0.38
N GLU A 303 15.07 8.47 0.35
CA GLU A 303 16.36 8.09 -0.26
C GLU A 303 17.00 6.87 0.44
N ILE A 304 17.02 6.86 1.77
CA ILE A 304 17.57 5.71 2.51
C ILE A 304 16.71 4.45 2.31
N ARG A 305 15.39 4.61 2.27
CA ARG A 305 14.48 3.47 2.02
C ARG A 305 14.58 2.95 0.59
N MET A 306 14.80 3.83 -0.40
CA MET A 306 15.10 3.42 -1.77
C MET A 306 16.35 2.54 -1.82
N ALA A 307 17.43 2.99 -1.19
CA ALA A 307 18.68 2.21 -1.14
C ALA A 307 18.49 0.85 -0.45
N LEU A 308 17.74 0.78 0.65
CA LEU A 308 17.48 -0.47 1.37
C LEU A 308 16.52 -1.41 0.62
N ALA A 309 15.60 -0.87 -0.18
CA ALA A 309 14.66 -1.67 -0.96
C ALA A 309 15.29 -2.40 -2.13
N GLU A 310 16.46 -1.96 -2.59
CA GLU A 310 17.23 -2.61 -3.65
C GLU A 310 18.09 -3.77 -3.13
N LEU A 311 18.23 -3.91 -1.80
CA LEU A 311 18.96 -5.04 -1.23
C LEU A 311 18.28 -6.37 -1.54
N VAL A 312 19.03 -7.25 -2.14
CA VAL A 312 18.60 -8.63 -2.42
C VAL A 312 18.92 -9.51 -1.21
N CYS A 313 18.07 -10.51 -0.93
CA CYS A 313 18.34 -11.47 0.15
C CYS A 313 19.72 -12.11 0.02
N GLY A 314 20.54 -12.00 1.04
CA GLY A 314 21.95 -12.42 1.09
C GLY A 314 22.95 -11.27 0.96
N GLU A 315 22.50 -10.06 0.63
CA GLU A 315 23.34 -8.85 0.62
C GLU A 315 23.38 -8.17 1.99
N GLU A 316 24.41 -7.37 2.22
CA GLU A 316 24.65 -6.64 3.45
C GLU A 316 24.86 -5.17 3.15
N ALA A 317 24.13 -4.28 3.84
CA ALA A 317 24.45 -2.86 3.91
C ALA A 317 25.18 -2.54 5.23
N LYS A 318 26.17 -1.67 5.15
CA LYS A 318 27.00 -1.24 6.31
C LYS A 318 26.56 0.12 6.78
N PHE A 319 25.91 0.17 7.93
CA PHE A 319 25.57 1.41 8.58
C PHE A 319 26.67 1.91 9.50
N LYS A 320 26.94 3.21 9.45
CA LYS A 320 27.65 3.93 10.51
C LYS A 320 26.62 4.75 11.27
N VAL A 321 26.55 4.56 12.58
CA VAL A 321 25.65 5.30 13.46
C VAL A 321 26.42 5.99 14.59
N LEU A 322 25.93 7.14 15.04
CA LEU A 322 26.40 7.78 16.27
C LEU A 322 25.48 7.33 17.40
N ARG A 323 26.05 6.67 18.42
CA ARG A 323 25.36 6.19 19.62
C ARG A 323 26.14 6.60 20.87
N ALA A 324 25.50 7.31 21.79
CA ALA A 324 26.10 7.75 23.05
C ALA A 324 27.48 8.43 22.88
N GLY A 325 27.65 9.25 21.87
CA GLY A 325 28.89 9.99 21.55
C GLY A 325 29.96 9.17 20.83
N GLY A 326 29.75 7.90 20.57
CA GLY A 326 30.68 7.04 19.83
C GLY A 326 30.11 6.54 18.49
N VAL A 327 30.97 6.40 17.48
CA VAL A 327 30.58 5.81 16.19
C VAL A 327 30.54 4.29 16.32
N LYS A 328 29.47 3.69 15.79
CA LYS A 328 29.26 2.23 15.72
C LYS A 328 29.01 1.81 14.29
N ASP A 329 29.57 0.67 13.92
CA ASP A 329 29.23 -0.01 12.66
C ASP A 329 28.14 -1.04 12.95
N ILE A 330 27.08 -1.05 12.10
CA ILE A 330 25.98 -1.99 12.17
C ILE A 330 25.87 -2.67 10.80
N ALA A 331 25.92 -4.00 10.78
CA ALA A 331 25.67 -4.79 9.61
C ALA A 331 24.15 -5.02 9.46
N PHE A 332 23.59 -4.49 8.40
CA PHE A 332 22.20 -4.71 8.02
C PHE A 332 22.17 -5.81 6.95
N ARG A 333 21.99 -7.05 7.39
CA ARG A 333 22.08 -8.22 6.52
C ARG A 333 20.70 -8.79 6.23
N CYS A 334 20.35 -8.86 4.95
CA CYS A 334 19.18 -9.59 4.48
C CYS A 334 19.54 -11.08 4.35
N GLU A 335 19.25 -11.86 5.38
CA GLU A 335 19.47 -13.30 5.36
C GLU A 335 18.49 -13.98 4.40
N LYS A 336 19.00 -14.95 3.62
CA LYS A 336 18.11 -15.86 2.91
C LYS A 336 17.37 -16.69 3.95
N PRO A 337 16.07 -16.93 3.77
CA PRO A 337 15.35 -17.89 4.59
C PRO A 337 16.09 -19.22 4.59
N ALA A 338 16.15 -19.89 5.75
CA ALA A 338 16.74 -21.23 5.82
C ALA A 338 15.91 -22.14 4.90
N THR A 339 16.51 -22.65 3.84
CA THR A 339 15.89 -23.70 3.02
C THR A 339 15.64 -24.89 3.94
N GLU A 340 14.37 -25.23 4.18
CA GLU A 340 14.04 -26.50 4.82
C GLU A 340 14.77 -27.61 4.02
N PRO A 341 15.44 -28.55 4.69
CA PRO A 341 16.02 -29.69 4.01
C PRO A 341 14.90 -30.39 3.26
N ALA A 342 15.10 -30.63 1.96
CA ALA A 342 14.15 -31.36 1.14
C ALA A 342 13.80 -32.67 1.87
N GLU A 343 12.56 -32.83 2.29
CA GLU A 343 12.07 -34.11 2.79
C GLU A 343 12.38 -35.17 1.72
N LYS A 344 13.18 -36.16 2.14
CA LYS A 344 13.58 -37.31 1.31
C LYS A 344 12.43 -38.29 1.17
#